data_fd0b966fae94d17e09a2afef1443bd2d
#
_entry.id   fd0b966fae94d17e09a2afef1443bd2d
#
_cell.length_a   1.000
_cell.length_b   1.000
_cell.length_c   1.000
_cell.angle_alpha   90.00
_cell.angle_beta   90.00
_cell.angle_gamma   90.00
#
_symmetry.space_group_name_H-M   'P 1'
#
loop_
_entity.id
_entity.type
_entity.pdbx_description
1 polymer ?
#
loop_
_entity_poly.entity_id
_entity_poly.type
_entity_poly.pdbx_seq_one_letter_code
_entity_poly.pdbx_strand_id
1 'polypeptide(L)'
;MALFMQSLDATILNTALPVMSASLHESPLQMELAIISYALTVAALIPLSGWLADRLGTVNVFRLAVAVFVLGSVACAASPTLNWLVLARILQGVGGALMMPVARLAIIRTVPKSELVAAWNLMSMTGLIGPIVGPILGGWMAVNLSWHWIFFINIPIGLLGIAVAGRYMPNVRTDTQPLDWQGFLLFAGGLVGVTYGLELAAENLYNGSRSLLIIGLGAAAMWLYAAYARRAKNPLLPLSLFRVHTFSIGLSANLMFRVLSSGIPFLVPLMLQVAFGYNAEMAGWMLAPVALSSIVMKPFTAPILVRFGYKGTLLGVAVAMSAVVAALSLLDSHSSITFYMLLATCFGLCQSLMFTAINTLTIGDLSNEEASAGSTMLSVVQQVGIGIGIAVAAVILGAYRAAVGETGALLEQAFSYTYLSLATFGLVLLWLLAKLHAGDGGHLNRKAT
;
A
#
# COMPACT_ATOMS: atom_id res chain seq x y z
N MET A 1 -3.51 15.91 7.64
CA MET A 1 -2.23 15.62 8.31
C MET A 1 -1.94 14.11 8.41
N ALA A 2 -2.80 13.30 9.06
CA ALA A 2 -2.53 11.86 9.21
C ALA A 2 -2.32 11.13 7.88
N LEU A 3 -3.19 11.39 6.89
CA LEU A 3 -3.07 10.80 5.55
C LEU A 3 -1.78 11.25 4.84
N PHE A 4 -1.42 12.52 5.00
CA PHE A 4 -0.16 13.04 4.47
C PHE A 4 1.05 12.36 5.10
N MET A 5 1.09 12.26 6.45
CA MET A 5 2.19 11.58 7.16
C MET A 5 2.32 10.13 6.71
N GLN A 6 1.21 9.40 6.65
CA GLN A 6 1.22 7.99 6.28
C GLN A 6 1.63 7.77 4.81
N SER A 7 1.15 8.61 3.90
CA SER A 7 1.51 8.53 2.48
C SER A 7 2.92 8.99 2.20
N LEU A 8 3.41 10.01 2.93
CA LEU A 8 4.80 10.45 2.88
C LEU A 8 5.73 9.34 3.38
N ASP A 9 5.47 8.79 4.57
CA ASP A 9 6.28 7.72 5.18
C ASP A 9 6.34 6.47 4.29
N ALA A 10 5.24 6.11 3.64
CA ALA A 10 5.18 4.96 2.74
C ALA A 10 6.01 5.13 1.46
N THR A 11 6.35 6.35 1.06
CA THR A 11 7.02 6.62 -0.22
C THR A 11 8.42 7.20 -0.08
N ILE A 12 8.69 7.95 1.00
CA ILE A 12 9.98 8.61 1.24
C ILE A 12 11.12 7.60 1.43
N LEU A 13 10.80 6.43 1.99
CA LEU A 13 11.76 5.38 2.28
C LEU A 13 12.32 4.73 1.00
N ASN A 14 11.49 4.58 -0.05
CA ASN A 14 11.84 3.85 -1.25
C ASN A 14 13.13 4.36 -1.93
N THR A 15 13.32 5.68 -1.98
CA THR A 15 14.50 6.30 -2.60
C THR A 15 15.73 6.31 -1.71
N ALA A 16 15.54 6.20 -0.38
CA ALA A 16 16.62 6.17 0.59
C ALA A 16 17.16 4.76 0.87
N LEU A 17 16.44 3.70 0.47
CA LEU A 17 16.81 2.30 0.78
C LEU A 17 18.24 1.94 0.41
N PRO A 18 18.78 2.24 -0.78
CA PRO A 18 20.16 1.89 -1.11
C PRO A 18 21.20 2.61 -0.24
N VAL A 19 20.95 3.87 0.15
CA VAL A 19 21.83 4.63 1.04
C VAL A 19 21.77 4.05 2.47
N MET A 20 20.58 3.67 2.92
CA MET A 20 20.38 3.01 4.22
C MET A 20 21.06 1.64 4.25
N SER A 21 20.96 0.84 3.19
CA SER A 21 21.58 -0.47 3.09
C SER A 21 23.10 -0.38 3.21
N ALA A 22 23.72 0.57 2.52
CA ALA A 22 25.15 0.84 2.63
C ALA A 22 25.56 1.27 4.07
N SER A 23 24.74 2.11 4.74
CA SER A 23 24.99 2.59 6.10
C SER A 23 24.82 1.49 7.16
N LEU A 24 23.89 0.57 6.97
CA LEU A 24 23.60 -0.53 7.89
C LEU A 24 24.37 -1.82 7.54
N HIS A 25 25.18 -1.79 6.48
CA HIS A 25 25.96 -2.95 5.97
C HIS A 25 25.09 -4.16 5.61
N GLU A 26 23.91 -3.90 5.03
CA GLU A 26 22.94 -4.91 4.65
C GLU A 26 22.70 -4.92 3.13
N SER A 27 22.14 -6.00 2.61
CA SER A 27 21.74 -6.06 1.20
C SER A 27 20.55 -5.12 0.92
N PRO A 28 20.55 -4.38 -0.21
CA PRO A 28 19.38 -3.56 -0.60
C PRO A 28 18.07 -4.33 -0.66
N LEU A 29 18.08 -5.62 -0.97
CA LEU A 29 16.89 -6.47 -0.97
C LEU A 29 16.39 -6.74 0.45
N GLN A 30 17.29 -6.96 1.43
CA GLN A 30 16.90 -7.16 2.82
C GLN A 30 16.25 -5.92 3.44
N MET A 31 16.57 -4.72 2.92
CA MET A 31 15.95 -3.47 3.37
C MET A 31 14.44 -3.39 3.10
N GLU A 32 13.90 -4.23 2.22
CA GLU A 32 12.45 -4.31 1.99
C GLU A 32 11.67 -4.70 3.24
N LEU A 33 12.31 -5.47 4.17
CA LEU A 33 11.77 -5.77 5.49
C LEU A 33 11.30 -4.53 6.24
N ALA A 34 12.01 -3.41 6.10
CA ALA A 34 11.62 -2.14 6.72
C ALA A 34 10.30 -1.58 6.15
N ILE A 35 9.99 -1.83 4.87
CA ILE A 35 8.72 -1.42 4.25
C ILE A 35 7.62 -2.42 4.60
N ILE A 36 7.90 -3.70 4.42
CA ILE A 36 6.94 -4.78 4.59
C ILE A 36 6.49 -4.89 6.06
N SER A 37 7.41 -4.78 7.03
CA SER A 37 7.08 -4.86 8.46
C SER A 37 6.09 -3.77 8.88
N TYR A 38 6.26 -2.54 8.38
CA TYR A 38 5.29 -1.47 8.58
C TYR A 38 3.94 -1.78 7.93
N ALA A 39 3.94 -2.09 6.63
CA ALA A 39 2.71 -2.35 5.86
C ALA A 39 1.92 -3.53 6.47
N LEU A 40 2.62 -4.58 6.87
CA LEU A 40 2.04 -5.76 7.50
C LEU A 40 1.43 -5.47 8.87
N THR A 41 2.15 -4.70 9.70
CA THR A 41 1.64 -4.28 11.01
C THR A 41 0.39 -3.41 10.85
N VAL A 42 0.40 -2.48 9.91
CA VAL A 42 -0.76 -1.65 9.60
C VAL A 42 -1.94 -2.53 9.16
N ALA A 43 -1.74 -3.46 8.24
CA ALA A 43 -2.79 -4.35 7.75
C ALA A 43 -3.38 -5.23 8.85
N ALA A 44 -2.52 -5.79 9.70
CA ALA A 44 -2.92 -6.66 10.81
C ALA A 44 -3.76 -5.91 11.86
N LEU A 45 -3.47 -4.63 12.11
CA LEU A 45 -4.08 -3.85 13.19
C LEU A 45 -5.21 -2.92 12.74
N ILE A 46 -5.37 -2.62 11.45
CA ILE A 46 -6.48 -1.80 10.92
C ILE A 46 -7.84 -2.25 11.47
N PRO A 47 -8.18 -3.55 11.54
CA PRO A 47 -9.48 -3.99 12.04
C PRO A 47 -9.76 -3.60 13.50
N LEU A 48 -8.73 -3.37 14.31
CA LEU A 48 -8.87 -2.93 15.70
C LEU A 48 -9.24 -1.44 15.82
N SER A 49 -8.99 -0.65 14.79
CA SER A 49 -9.07 0.82 14.84
C SER A 49 -10.47 1.32 15.18
N GLY A 50 -11.51 0.72 14.59
CA GLY A 50 -12.91 1.07 14.86
C GLY A 50 -13.30 0.76 16.30
N TRP A 51 -13.03 -0.44 16.76
CA TRP A 51 -13.33 -0.88 18.11
C TRP A 51 -12.62 -0.02 19.17
N LEU A 52 -11.34 0.29 18.98
CA LEU A 52 -10.59 1.17 19.87
C LEU A 52 -11.18 2.58 19.90
N ALA A 53 -11.52 3.14 18.72
CA ALA A 53 -12.11 4.47 18.61
C ALA A 53 -13.48 4.56 19.34
N ASP A 54 -14.30 3.52 19.21
CA ASP A 54 -15.59 3.44 19.89
C ASP A 54 -15.44 3.37 21.40
N ARG A 55 -14.52 2.54 21.87
CA ARG A 55 -14.30 2.32 23.31
C ARG A 55 -13.60 3.47 24.02
N LEU A 56 -12.52 4.01 23.42
CA LEU A 56 -11.66 5.01 24.06
C LEU A 56 -11.97 6.44 23.61
N GLY A 57 -12.73 6.58 22.52
CA GLY A 57 -13.06 7.85 21.88
C GLY A 57 -12.11 8.21 20.73
N THR A 58 -12.69 8.83 19.70
CA THR A 58 -12.01 9.14 18.44
C THR A 58 -10.75 10.01 18.61
N VAL A 59 -10.83 11.09 19.41
CA VAL A 59 -9.70 12.01 19.65
C VAL A 59 -8.58 11.33 20.42
N ASN A 60 -8.93 10.57 21.46
CA ASN A 60 -7.93 9.93 22.32
C ASN A 60 -7.15 8.89 21.54
N VAL A 61 -7.84 8.04 20.75
CA VAL A 61 -7.19 7.03 19.91
C VAL A 61 -6.37 7.69 18.80
N PHE A 62 -6.86 8.74 18.16
CA PHE A 62 -6.10 9.46 17.14
C PHE A 62 -4.80 10.06 17.70
N ARG A 63 -4.88 10.76 18.85
CA ARG A 63 -3.67 11.34 19.49
C ARG A 63 -2.69 10.27 19.93
N LEU A 64 -3.17 9.17 20.51
CA LEU A 64 -2.33 8.03 20.87
C LEU A 64 -1.67 7.42 19.63
N ALA A 65 -2.41 7.23 18.55
CA ALA A 65 -1.91 6.69 17.29
C ALA A 65 -0.79 7.55 16.70
N VAL A 66 -0.99 8.88 16.65
CA VAL A 66 0.04 9.82 16.18
C VAL A 66 1.25 9.82 17.11
N ALA A 67 1.07 9.78 18.44
CA ALA A 67 2.17 9.72 19.40
C ALA A 67 2.99 8.44 19.22
N VAL A 68 2.35 7.27 19.09
CA VAL A 68 3.04 5.98 18.84
C VAL A 68 3.76 6.01 17.49
N PHE A 69 3.16 6.59 16.45
CA PHE A 69 3.80 6.75 15.14
C PHE A 69 5.07 7.63 15.22
N VAL A 70 5.00 8.75 15.93
CA VAL A 70 6.15 9.65 16.13
C VAL A 70 7.25 8.96 16.96
N LEU A 71 6.90 8.25 18.03
CA LEU A 71 7.86 7.46 18.81
C LEU A 71 8.52 6.37 17.94
N GLY A 72 7.74 5.68 17.11
CA GLY A 72 8.26 4.74 16.13
C GLY A 72 9.22 5.41 15.14
N SER A 73 8.88 6.61 14.65
CA SER A 73 9.77 7.39 13.77
C SER A 73 11.10 7.75 14.43
N VAL A 74 11.08 8.19 15.71
CA VAL A 74 12.30 8.44 16.48
C VAL A 74 13.13 7.16 16.65
N ALA A 75 12.49 6.03 16.96
CA ALA A 75 13.14 4.74 17.06
C ALA A 75 13.76 4.28 15.73
N CYS A 76 13.07 4.52 14.59
CA CYS A 76 13.62 4.27 13.25
C CYS A 76 14.86 5.12 12.99
N ALA A 77 14.81 6.42 13.30
CA ALA A 77 15.96 7.31 13.15
C ALA A 77 17.16 6.90 14.05
N ALA A 78 16.91 6.29 15.19
CA ALA A 78 17.96 5.84 16.13
C ALA A 78 18.43 4.39 15.86
N SER A 79 18.00 3.75 14.75
CA SER A 79 18.26 2.33 14.51
C SER A 79 19.70 2.06 14.07
N PRO A 80 20.48 1.27 14.84
CA PRO A 80 21.87 0.94 14.51
C PRO A 80 21.97 -0.30 13.59
N THR A 81 20.92 -1.09 13.46
CA THR A 81 20.87 -2.32 12.65
C THR A 81 19.51 -2.48 11.96
N LEU A 82 19.46 -3.31 10.91
CA LEU A 82 18.21 -3.62 10.22
C LEU A 82 17.16 -4.23 11.17
N ASN A 83 17.53 -5.17 12.02
CA ASN A 83 16.59 -5.78 12.96
C ASN A 83 15.96 -4.74 13.91
N TRP A 84 16.75 -3.78 14.39
CA TRP A 84 16.23 -2.69 15.19
C TRP A 84 15.30 -1.79 14.40
N LEU A 85 15.66 -1.48 13.15
CA LEU A 85 14.82 -0.72 12.24
C LEU A 85 13.48 -1.41 12.00
N VAL A 86 13.47 -2.74 11.77
CA VAL A 86 12.25 -3.53 11.60
C VAL A 86 11.36 -3.44 12.84
N LEU A 87 11.91 -3.60 14.05
CA LEU A 87 11.15 -3.44 15.30
C LEU A 87 10.56 -2.03 15.45
N ALA A 88 11.36 -1.01 15.13
CA ALA A 88 10.90 0.37 15.14
C ALA A 88 9.80 0.63 14.09
N ARG A 89 9.88 0.02 12.91
CA ARG A 89 8.84 0.06 11.86
C ARG A 89 7.57 -0.65 12.28
N ILE A 90 7.67 -1.75 13.03
CA ILE A 90 6.49 -2.40 13.66
C ILE A 90 5.82 -1.42 14.64
N LEU A 91 6.59 -0.78 15.53
CA LEU A 91 6.06 0.21 16.47
C LEU A 91 5.39 1.38 15.73
N GLN A 92 6.02 1.89 14.68
CA GLN A 92 5.48 2.95 13.83
C GLN A 92 4.20 2.49 13.13
N GLY A 93 4.15 1.23 12.67
CA GLY A 93 2.99 0.60 12.05
C GLY A 93 1.78 0.47 12.98
N VAL A 94 1.99 0.23 14.28
CA VAL A 94 0.91 0.26 15.30
C VAL A 94 0.22 1.62 15.31
N GLY A 95 0.98 2.71 15.30
CA GLY A 95 0.43 4.07 15.18
C GLY A 95 -0.29 4.26 13.84
N GLY A 96 0.38 3.93 12.73
CA GLY A 96 -0.14 4.08 11.38
C GLY A 96 -1.48 3.37 11.14
N ALA A 97 -1.65 2.17 11.70
CA ALA A 97 -2.88 1.37 11.57
C ALA A 97 -4.13 2.08 12.09
N LEU A 98 -3.99 2.91 13.10
CA LEU A 98 -5.10 3.57 13.77
C LEU A 98 -5.37 4.98 13.23
N MET A 99 -4.36 5.68 12.71
CA MET A 99 -4.45 7.09 12.35
C MET A 99 -5.53 7.36 11.31
N MET A 100 -5.49 6.67 10.18
CA MET A 100 -6.36 6.95 9.05
C MET A 100 -7.82 6.48 9.25
N PRO A 101 -8.09 5.24 9.71
CA PRO A 101 -9.45 4.80 9.96
C PRO A 101 -10.17 5.64 11.02
N VAL A 102 -9.47 6.03 12.08
CA VAL A 102 -10.03 6.86 13.15
C VAL A 102 -10.33 8.29 12.67
N ALA A 103 -9.44 8.87 11.85
CA ALA A 103 -9.69 10.17 11.23
C ALA A 103 -10.92 10.13 10.30
N ARG A 104 -11.07 9.08 9.49
CA ARG A 104 -12.27 8.86 8.64
C ARG A 104 -13.52 8.74 9.48
N LEU A 105 -13.49 7.94 10.54
CA LEU A 105 -14.62 7.72 11.42
C LEU A 105 -15.07 9.04 12.07
N ALA A 106 -14.12 9.86 12.52
CA ALA A 106 -14.43 11.18 13.05
C ALA A 106 -15.12 12.08 12.03
N ILE A 107 -14.65 12.14 10.78
CA ILE A 107 -15.27 12.91 9.71
C ILE A 107 -16.70 12.43 9.45
N ILE A 108 -16.92 11.13 9.30
CA ILE A 108 -18.26 10.57 9.04
C ILE A 108 -19.25 10.90 10.16
N ARG A 109 -18.77 10.94 11.41
CA ARG A 109 -19.64 11.20 12.59
C ARG A 109 -19.90 12.66 12.86
N THR A 110 -19.11 13.58 12.31
CA THR A 110 -19.16 14.99 12.70
C THR A 110 -19.51 15.94 11.57
N VAL A 111 -19.22 15.53 10.33
CA VAL A 111 -19.49 16.36 9.16
C VAL A 111 -20.90 16.07 8.63
N PRO A 112 -21.72 17.11 8.36
CA PRO A 112 -23.03 16.93 7.73
C PRO A 112 -22.92 16.16 6.42
N LYS A 113 -23.93 15.32 6.12
CA LYS A 113 -23.92 14.49 4.89
C LYS A 113 -23.73 15.31 3.61
N SER A 114 -24.24 16.53 3.56
CA SER A 114 -24.07 17.47 2.44
C SER A 114 -22.63 17.93 2.22
N GLU A 115 -21.79 17.92 3.25
CA GLU A 115 -20.40 18.38 3.20
C GLU A 115 -19.38 17.22 3.18
N LEU A 116 -19.86 15.99 3.34
CA LEU A 116 -18.97 14.79 3.38
C LEU A 116 -18.11 14.67 2.12
N VAL A 117 -18.66 14.95 0.94
CA VAL A 117 -17.90 14.89 -0.33
C VAL A 117 -16.75 15.88 -0.33
N ALA A 118 -16.99 17.11 0.15
CA ALA A 118 -15.95 18.15 0.24
C ALA A 118 -14.86 17.75 1.25
N ALA A 119 -15.26 17.21 2.41
CA ALA A 119 -14.33 16.72 3.42
C ALA A 119 -13.47 15.55 2.91
N TRP A 120 -14.08 14.61 2.18
CA TRP A 120 -13.37 13.51 1.52
C TRP A 120 -12.39 13.99 0.46
N ASN A 121 -12.79 14.95 -0.37
CA ASN A 121 -11.92 15.52 -1.39
C ASN A 121 -10.70 16.20 -0.75
N LEU A 122 -10.90 17.02 0.28
CA LEU A 122 -9.80 17.67 1.00
C LEU A 122 -8.85 16.65 1.64
N MET A 123 -9.40 15.62 2.28
CA MET A 123 -8.60 14.55 2.87
C MET A 123 -7.80 13.80 1.79
N SER A 124 -8.42 13.49 0.66
CA SER A 124 -7.77 12.78 -0.44
C SER A 124 -6.66 13.61 -1.10
N MET A 125 -6.85 14.93 -1.25
CA MET A 125 -5.83 15.82 -1.77
C MET A 125 -4.55 15.81 -0.93
N THR A 126 -4.68 15.82 0.41
CA THR A 126 -3.51 15.75 1.30
C THR A 126 -2.75 14.42 1.16
N GLY A 127 -3.48 13.32 0.89
CA GLY A 127 -2.88 12.01 0.63
C GLY A 127 -2.13 11.90 -0.69
N LEU A 128 -2.47 12.73 -1.68
CA LEU A 128 -1.79 12.75 -2.98
C LEU A 128 -0.45 13.50 -2.95
N ILE A 129 -0.26 14.42 -1.99
CA ILE A 129 0.99 15.18 -1.85
C ILE A 129 2.13 14.27 -1.40
N GLY A 130 1.88 13.32 -0.49
CA GLY A 130 2.88 12.40 0.04
C GLY A 130 3.66 11.63 -1.04
N PRO A 131 2.98 10.92 -1.95
CA PRO A 131 3.63 10.19 -3.04
C PRO A 131 4.41 11.04 -4.03
N ILE A 132 4.11 12.34 -4.13
CA ILE A 132 4.89 13.27 -4.97
C ILE A 132 6.15 13.73 -4.24
N VAL A 133 5.93 14.23 -3.03
CA VAL A 133 6.98 14.90 -2.25
C VAL A 133 7.92 13.87 -1.61
N GLY A 134 7.39 12.68 -1.26
CA GLY A 134 8.13 11.64 -0.58
C GLY A 134 9.42 11.20 -1.30
N PRO A 135 9.35 10.70 -2.54
CA PRO A 135 10.54 10.26 -3.26
C PRO A 135 11.57 11.37 -3.46
N ILE A 136 11.11 12.61 -3.74
CA ILE A 136 11.97 13.77 -3.95
C ILE A 136 12.69 14.14 -2.66
N LEU A 137 11.93 14.29 -1.54
CA LEU A 137 12.52 14.60 -0.25
C LEU A 137 13.41 13.46 0.27
N GLY A 138 12.98 12.21 0.07
CA GLY A 138 13.73 11.04 0.50
C GLY A 138 15.09 10.95 -0.19
N GLY A 139 15.12 11.12 -1.51
CA GLY A 139 16.36 11.14 -2.28
C GLY A 139 17.26 12.32 -1.88
N TRP A 140 16.70 13.52 -1.80
CA TRP A 140 17.47 14.73 -1.41
C TRP A 140 18.04 14.64 0.02
N MET A 141 17.22 14.22 1.00
CA MET A 141 17.67 14.07 2.38
C MET A 141 18.75 13.00 2.55
N ALA A 142 18.62 11.87 1.83
CA ALA A 142 19.57 10.78 1.89
C ALA A 142 20.96 11.20 1.39
N VAL A 143 21.03 12.07 0.38
CA VAL A 143 22.29 12.55 -0.22
C VAL A 143 22.88 13.75 0.55
N ASN A 144 22.05 14.77 0.86
CA ASN A 144 22.53 16.08 1.33
C ASN A 144 22.57 16.22 2.87
N LEU A 145 21.81 15.38 3.58
CA LEU A 145 21.77 15.39 5.05
C LEU A 145 22.19 14.02 5.60
N SER A 146 21.21 13.18 5.85
CA SER A 146 21.36 11.79 6.30
C SER A 146 20.00 11.10 6.16
N TRP A 147 19.97 9.80 5.90
CA TRP A 147 18.74 9.03 5.83
C TRP A 147 17.88 9.10 7.12
N HIS A 148 18.46 9.39 8.27
CA HIS A 148 17.75 9.56 9.55
C HIS A 148 16.69 10.68 9.49
N TRP A 149 16.90 11.72 8.68
CA TRP A 149 15.99 12.85 8.52
C TRP A 149 14.67 12.48 7.90
N ILE A 150 14.60 11.39 7.11
CA ILE A 150 13.34 10.90 6.56
C ILE A 150 12.33 10.49 7.64
N PHE A 151 12.84 10.12 8.82
CA PHE A 151 12.00 9.80 9.97
C PHE A 151 11.76 11.03 10.86
N PHE A 152 12.76 11.89 11.05
CA PHE A 152 12.62 13.10 11.85
C PHE A 152 11.57 14.08 11.32
N ILE A 153 11.32 14.11 10.03
CA ILE A 153 10.28 14.95 9.40
C ILE A 153 8.88 14.67 9.96
N ASN A 154 8.62 13.45 10.44
CA ASN A 154 7.35 13.07 11.04
C ASN A 154 7.10 13.72 12.41
N ILE A 155 8.14 14.14 13.12
CA ILE A 155 8.02 14.68 14.48
C ILE A 155 7.25 16.00 14.49
N PRO A 156 7.68 17.06 13.79
CA PRO A 156 6.96 18.33 13.81
C PRO A 156 5.53 18.21 13.27
N ILE A 157 5.31 17.38 12.24
CA ILE A 157 3.99 17.15 11.65
C ILE A 157 3.09 16.42 12.64
N GLY A 158 3.62 15.41 13.33
CA GLY A 158 2.88 14.64 14.34
C GLY A 158 2.52 15.46 15.57
N LEU A 159 3.44 16.25 16.11
CA LEU A 159 3.17 17.14 17.23
C LEU A 159 2.07 18.16 16.89
N LEU A 160 2.14 18.76 15.71
CA LEU A 160 1.09 19.65 15.21
C LEU A 160 -0.24 18.90 15.08
N GLY A 161 -0.21 17.65 14.57
CA GLY A 161 -1.39 16.78 14.46
C GLY A 161 -2.07 16.50 15.79
N ILE A 162 -1.29 16.19 16.84
CA ILE A 162 -1.78 15.97 18.21
C ILE A 162 -2.43 17.24 18.78
N ALA A 163 -1.79 18.39 18.59
CA ALA A 163 -2.28 19.68 19.08
C ALA A 163 -3.61 20.07 18.40
N VAL A 164 -3.65 20.01 17.07
CA VAL A 164 -4.84 20.33 16.28
C VAL A 164 -6.00 19.37 16.57
N ALA A 165 -5.73 18.07 16.63
CA ALA A 165 -6.76 17.08 16.95
C ALA A 165 -7.36 17.32 18.35
N GLY A 166 -6.54 17.64 19.34
CA GLY A 166 -7.01 17.93 20.68
C GLY A 166 -7.91 19.15 20.78
N ARG A 167 -7.79 20.13 19.86
CA ARG A 167 -8.56 21.36 19.86
C ARG A 167 -9.84 21.28 19.01
N TYR A 168 -9.79 20.60 17.87
CA TYR A 168 -10.84 20.67 16.84
C TYR A 168 -11.59 19.37 16.61
N MET A 169 -11.02 18.21 17.00
CA MET A 169 -11.63 16.93 16.74
C MET A 169 -12.54 16.51 17.90
N PRO A 170 -13.83 16.26 17.68
CA PRO A 170 -14.76 15.84 18.73
C PRO A 170 -14.46 14.41 19.19
N ASN A 171 -14.57 14.19 20.51
CA ASN A 171 -14.34 12.88 21.10
C ASN A 171 -15.63 12.07 21.18
N VAL A 172 -15.92 11.31 20.13
CA VAL A 172 -17.13 10.48 20.06
C VAL A 172 -16.81 9.08 20.56
N ARG A 173 -17.63 8.59 21.52
CA ARG A 173 -17.62 7.21 22.04
C ARG A 173 -18.96 6.57 21.76
N THR A 174 -18.95 5.27 21.53
CA THR A 174 -20.17 4.45 21.37
C THR A 174 -20.03 3.16 22.16
N ASP A 175 -21.16 2.57 22.52
CA ASP A 175 -21.15 1.25 23.16
C ASP A 175 -20.58 0.21 22.18
N THR A 176 -19.61 -0.55 22.65
CA THR A 176 -18.92 -1.54 21.83
C THR A 176 -19.24 -2.94 22.28
N GLN A 177 -19.41 -3.84 21.32
CA GLN A 177 -19.40 -5.27 21.57
C GLN A 177 -17.97 -5.75 21.91
N PRO A 178 -17.84 -6.90 22.61
CA PRO A 178 -16.52 -7.50 22.87
C PRO A 178 -15.75 -7.72 21.58
N LEU A 179 -14.44 -7.45 21.62
CA LEU A 179 -13.56 -7.70 20.49
C LEU A 179 -13.46 -9.20 20.18
N ASP A 180 -13.54 -9.55 18.93
CA ASP A 180 -13.25 -10.89 18.43
C ASP A 180 -11.76 -11.20 18.46
N TRP A 181 -11.24 -11.51 19.67
CA TRP A 181 -9.82 -11.81 19.87
C TRP A 181 -9.37 -13.05 19.10
N GLN A 182 -10.23 -14.06 18.99
CA GLN A 182 -9.89 -15.30 18.27
C GLN A 182 -9.76 -15.03 16.77
N GLY A 183 -10.74 -14.32 16.20
CA GLY A 183 -10.67 -13.91 14.81
C GLY A 183 -9.49 -12.99 14.54
N PHE A 184 -9.20 -12.06 15.44
CA PHE A 184 -8.05 -11.17 15.32
C PHE A 184 -6.72 -11.92 15.30
N LEU A 185 -6.48 -12.82 16.25
CA LEU A 185 -5.22 -13.58 16.33
C LEU A 185 -5.04 -14.50 15.12
N LEU A 186 -6.09 -15.18 14.67
CA LEU A 186 -6.05 -16.02 13.49
C LEU A 186 -5.77 -15.22 12.22
N PHE A 187 -6.44 -14.07 12.07
CA PHE A 187 -6.24 -13.21 10.90
C PHE A 187 -4.84 -12.58 10.88
N ALA A 188 -4.46 -11.90 11.98
CA ALA A 188 -3.17 -11.23 12.07
C ALA A 188 -2.00 -12.22 12.00
N GLY A 189 -2.09 -13.34 12.75
CA GLY A 189 -1.07 -14.40 12.73
C GLY A 189 -0.93 -15.06 11.37
N GLY A 190 -2.06 -15.33 10.70
CA GLY A 190 -2.07 -15.87 9.36
C GLY A 190 -1.42 -14.94 8.34
N LEU A 191 -1.77 -13.66 8.40
CA LEU A 191 -1.23 -12.63 7.53
C LEU A 191 0.28 -12.47 7.71
N VAL A 192 0.73 -12.32 8.96
CA VAL A 192 2.16 -12.20 9.30
C VAL A 192 2.91 -13.46 8.85
N GLY A 193 2.35 -14.65 9.10
CA GLY A 193 2.98 -15.92 8.71
C GLY A 193 3.18 -16.04 7.20
N VAL A 194 2.15 -15.73 6.39
CA VAL A 194 2.28 -15.78 4.92
C VAL A 194 3.31 -14.77 4.42
N THR A 195 3.24 -13.52 4.86
CA THR A 195 4.13 -12.48 4.34
C THR A 195 5.57 -12.67 4.79
N TYR A 196 5.79 -12.99 6.06
CA TYR A 196 7.14 -13.28 6.58
C TYR A 196 7.74 -14.54 5.95
N GLY A 197 6.91 -15.57 5.69
CA GLY A 197 7.36 -16.76 5.00
C GLY A 197 7.76 -16.51 3.54
N LEU A 198 7.06 -15.60 2.84
CA LEU A 198 7.46 -15.15 1.49
C LEU A 198 8.79 -14.42 1.53
N GLU A 199 9.01 -13.58 2.55
CA GLU A 199 10.27 -12.88 2.77
C GLU A 199 11.44 -13.83 2.97
N LEU A 200 11.29 -14.80 3.88
CA LEU A 200 12.31 -15.84 4.08
C LEU A 200 12.60 -16.64 2.80
N ALA A 201 11.60 -16.79 1.92
CA ALA A 201 11.81 -17.44 0.62
C ALA A 201 12.65 -16.57 -0.32
N ALA A 202 12.54 -15.23 -0.23
CA ALA A 202 13.36 -14.31 -1.02
C ALA A 202 14.83 -14.32 -0.59
N GLU A 203 15.10 -14.35 0.73
CA GLU A 203 16.47 -14.35 1.26
C GLU A 203 17.23 -15.68 1.03
N ASN A 204 16.55 -16.82 1.11
CA ASN A 204 17.16 -18.14 1.14
C ASN A 204 16.48 -19.10 0.16
N LEU A 205 16.76 -18.96 -1.12
CA LEU A 205 16.34 -19.91 -2.16
C LEU A 205 16.79 -21.36 -1.86
N TYR A 206 17.85 -21.55 -1.05
CA TYR A 206 18.41 -22.85 -0.67
C TYR A 206 17.78 -23.48 0.59
N ASN A 207 17.08 -22.72 1.46
CA ASN A 207 16.45 -23.21 2.70
C ASN A 207 14.92 -23.19 2.63
N GLY A 208 14.36 -23.58 1.48
CA GLY A 208 12.93 -23.52 1.18
C GLY A 208 12.00 -24.25 2.17
N SER A 209 12.50 -25.19 2.98
CA SER A 209 11.66 -25.94 3.91
C SER A 209 11.09 -25.10 5.05
N ARG A 210 11.86 -24.14 5.60
CA ARG A 210 11.40 -23.25 6.68
C ARG A 210 10.40 -22.22 6.18
N SER A 211 10.68 -21.58 5.04
CA SER A 211 9.77 -20.62 4.42
C SER A 211 8.45 -21.27 4.04
N LEU A 212 8.48 -22.45 3.41
CA LEU A 212 7.27 -23.21 3.07
C LEU A 212 6.46 -23.61 4.31
N LEU A 213 7.11 -24.00 5.40
CA LEU A 213 6.43 -24.31 6.66
C LEU A 213 5.71 -23.06 7.22
N ILE A 214 6.38 -21.92 7.26
CA ILE A 214 5.80 -20.67 7.79
C ILE A 214 4.66 -20.19 6.90
N ILE A 215 4.81 -20.23 5.57
CA ILE A 215 3.73 -19.94 4.62
C ILE A 215 2.54 -20.89 4.85
N GLY A 216 2.82 -22.18 5.00
CA GLY A 216 1.79 -23.19 5.24
C GLY A 216 1.03 -22.96 6.54
N LEU A 217 1.72 -22.66 7.64
CA LEU A 217 1.10 -22.32 8.93
C LEU A 217 0.29 -21.01 8.83
N GLY A 218 0.81 -20.00 8.15
CA GLY A 218 0.09 -18.76 7.91
C GLY A 218 -1.18 -18.97 7.07
N ALA A 219 -1.09 -19.73 5.98
CA ALA A 219 -2.22 -20.10 5.15
C ALA A 219 -3.27 -20.94 5.92
N ALA A 220 -2.82 -21.86 6.75
CA ALA A 220 -3.70 -22.64 7.64
C ALA A 220 -4.43 -21.73 8.64
N ALA A 221 -3.75 -20.75 9.25
CA ALA A 221 -4.37 -19.79 10.15
C ALA A 221 -5.42 -18.93 9.43
N MET A 222 -5.14 -18.47 8.18
CA MET A 222 -6.10 -17.74 7.35
C MET A 222 -7.32 -18.61 6.99
N TRP A 223 -7.10 -19.88 6.67
CA TRP A 223 -8.18 -20.83 6.42
C TRP A 223 -9.03 -21.09 7.67
N LEU A 224 -8.37 -21.27 8.83
CA LEU A 224 -9.06 -21.40 10.12
C LEU A 224 -9.87 -20.14 10.46
N TYR A 225 -9.31 -18.94 10.19
CA TYR A 225 -10.05 -17.70 10.31
C TYR A 225 -11.31 -17.69 9.43
N ALA A 226 -11.18 -18.09 8.16
CA ALA A 226 -12.32 -18.15 7.25
C ALA A 226 -13.40 -19.17 7.70
N ALA A 227 -12.99 -20.31 8.25
CA ALA A 227 -13.90 -21.31 8.82
C ALA A 227 -14.58 -20.81 10.10
N TYR A 228 -13.84 -20.13 10.96
CA TYR A 228 -14.33 -19.52 12.20
C TYR A 228 -15.32 -18.37 11.89
N ALA A 229 -14.95 -17.44 11.01
CA ALA A 229 -15.76 -16.27 10.66
C ALA A 229 -17.12 -16.62 10.05
N ARG A 230 -17.25 -17.80 9.41
CA ARG A 230 -18.55 -18.31 8.91
C ARG A 230 -19.53 -18.68 10.03
N ARG A 231 -19.03 -18.95 11.25
CA ARG A 231 -19.83 -19.41 12.40
C ARG A 231 -19.93 -18.34 13.49
N ALA A 232 -19.02 -17.40 13.51
CA ALA A 232 -18.98 -16.32 14.50
C ALA A 232 -20.17 -15.38 14.31
N LYS A 233 -20.80 -14.95 15.42
CA LYS A 233 -21.90 -13.99 15.39
C LYS A 233 -21.47 -12.60 14.91
N ASN A 234 -20.29 -12.16 15.34
CA ASN A 234 -19.71 -10.85 15.00
C ASN A 234 -18.23 -11.03 14.63
N PRO A 235 -17.93 -11.59 13.43
CA PRO A 235 -16.56 -11.78 13.01
C PRO A 235 -15.88 -10.45 12.75
N LEU A 236 -14.56 -10.40 12.98
CA LEU A 236 -13.72 -9.22 12.75
C LEU A 236 -13.89 -8.67 11.32
N LEU A 237 -13.92 -9.56 10.33
CA LEU A 237 -14.19 -9.25 8.92
C LEU A 237 -15.36 -10.12 8.42
N PRO A 238 -16.54 -9.55 8.13
CA PRO A 238 -17.72 -10.32 7.75
C PRO A 238 -17.59 -10.88 6.34
N LEU A 239 -17.42 -12.20 6.24
CA LEU A 239 -17.30 -12.90 4.96
C LEU A 239 -18.61 -12.91 4.14
N SER A 240 -19.74 -12.53 4.72
CA SER A 240 -21.01 -12.37 4.01
C SER A 240 -20.94 -11.37 2.86
N LEU A 241 -20.07 -10.35 2.96
CA LEU A 241 -19.84 -9.33 1.93
C LEU A 241 -19.37 -9.93 0.60
N PHE A 242 -18.69 -11.06 0.62
CA PHE A 242 -18.29 -11.76 -0.62
C PHE A 242 -19.47 -12.30 -1.44
N ARG A 243 -20.69 -12.29 -0.91
CA ARG A 243 -21.89 -12.61 -1.67
C ARG A 243 -22.27 -11.49 -2.68
N VAL A 244 -21.83 -10.26 -2.39
CA VAL A 244 -21.99 -9.15 -3.33
C VAL A 244 -20.97 -9.30 -4.46
N HIS A 245 -21.46 -9.50 -5.68
CA HIS A 245 -20.65 -9.86 -6.86
C HIS A 245 -19.53 -8.85 -7.14
N THR A 246 -19.89 -7.57 -7.21
CA THR A 246 -18.92 -6.48 -7.47
C THR A 246 -17.92 -6.30 -6.34
N PHE A 247 -18.33 -6.53 -5.09
CA PHE A 247 -17.42 -6.51 -3.94
C PHE A 247 -16.39 -7.64 -4.01
N SER A 248 -16.84 -8.86 -4.28
CA SER A 248 -15.95 -10.04 -4.36
C SER A 248 -14.92 -9.92 -5.48
N ILE A 249 -15.37 -9.56 -6.69
CA ILE A 249 -14.45 -9.35 -7.82
C ILE A 249 -13.57 -8.14 -7.59
N GLY A 250 -14.13 -7.01 -7.16
CA GLY A 250 -13.41 -5.78 -6.91
C GLY A 250 -12.31 -5.94 -5.85
N LEU A 251 -12.58 -6.67 -4.76
CA LEU A 251 -11.61 -6.94 -3.70
C LEU A 251 -10.47 -7.84 -4.20
N SER A 252 -10.80 -8.91 -4.94
CA SER A 252 -9.81 -9.83 -5.52
C SER A 252 -8.95 -9.14 -6.59
N ALA A 253 -9.58 -8.33 -7.44
CA ALA A 253 -8.89 -7.56 -8.46
C ALA A 253 -8.03 -6.44 -7.84
N ASN A 254 -8.47 -5.84 -6.71
CA ASN A 254 -7.65 -4.86 -5.96
C ASN A 254 -6.37 -5.50 -5.44
N LEU A 255 -6.44 -6.73 -4.90
CA LEU A 255 -5.26 -7.48 -4.48
C LEU A 255 -4.29 -7.71 -5.64
N MET A 256 -4.79 -8.21 -6.78
CA MET A 256 -3.95 -8.45 -7.97
C MET A 256 -3.36 -7.17 -8.56
N PHE A 257 -4.14 -6.10 -8.59
CA PHE A 257 -3.66 -4.77 -8.96
C PHE A 257 -2.50 -4.32 -8.06
N ARG A 258 -2.60 -4.56 -6.75
CA ARG A 258 -1.52 -4.23 -5.80
C ARG A 258 -0.28 -5.08 -6.03
N VAL A 259 -0.43 -6.37 -6.26
CA VAL A 259 0.70 -7.26 -6.59
C VAL A 259 1.41 -6.79 -7.86
N LEU A 260 0.66 -6.39 -8.89
CA LEU A 260 1.23 -5.86 -10.13
C LEU A 260 1.95 -4.52 -9.95
N SER A 261 1.40 -3.63 -9.09
CA SER A 261 1.81 -2.22 -9.06
C SER A 261 2.71 -1.83 -7.89
N SER A 262 2.57 -2.47 -6.71
CA SER A 262 3.25 -2.00 -5.50
C SER A 262 4.75 -2.31 -5.46
N GLY A 263 5.19 -3.33 -6.20
CA GLY A 263 6.61 -3.62 -6.38
C GLY A 263 7.36 -2.57 -7.22
N ILE A 264 6.67 -1.83 -8.11
CA ILE A 264 7.32 -0.89 -9.03
C ILE A 264 7.99 0.29 -8.30
N PRO A 265 7.35 0.98 -7.34
CA PRO A 265 8.00 2.03 -6.55
C PRO A 265 9.20 1.56 -5.72
N PHE A 266 9.31 0.27 -5.42
CA PHE A 266 10.47 -0.35 -4.79
C PHE A 266 11.56 -0.70 -5.81
N LEU A 267 11.21 -1.40 -6.89
CA LEU A 267 12.16 -1.90 -7.89
C LEU A 267 12.80 -0.78 -8.71
N VAL A 268 12.05 0.27 -9.07
CA VAL A 268 12.54 1.33 -9.96
C VAL A 268 13.69 2.12 -9.32
N PRO A 269 13.57 2.68 -8.08
CA PRO A 269 14.69 3.34 -7.45
C PRO A 269 15.89 2.42 -7.23
N LEU A 270 15.63 1.14 -6.93
CA LEU A 270 16.67 0.14 -6.76
C LEU A 270 17.43 -0.10 -8.06
N MET A 271 16.72 -0.29 -9.19
CA MET A 271 17.31 -0.44 -10.53
C MET A 271 18.14 0.78 -10.91
N LEU A 272 17.57 1.99 -10.75
CA LEU A 272 18.25 3.24 -11.12
C LEU A 272 19.54 3.45 -10.33
N GLN A 273 19.56 3.09 -9.04
CA GLN A 273 20.72 3.31 -8.19
C GLN A 273 21.73 2.16 -8.29
N VAL A 274 21.27 0.90 -8.22
CA VAL A 274 22.19 -0.26 -8.11
C VAL A 274 22.63 -0.77 -9.48
N ALA A 275 21.73 -0.76 -10.50
CA ALA A 275 22.06 -1.24 -11.84
C ALA A 275 22.60 -0.11 -12.75
N PHE A 276 21.97 1.09 -12.70
CA PHE A 276 22.34 2.20 -13.61
C PHE A 276 23.29 3.23 -12.97
N GLY A 277 23.56 3.14 -11.65
CA GLY A 277 24.53 3.99 -10.96
C GLY A 277 24.07 5.44 -10.70
N TYR A 278 22.76 5.74 -10.83
CA TYR A 278 22.24 7.05 -10.47
C TYR A 278 22.28 7.27 -8.95
N ASN A 279 22.45 8.51 -8.52
CA ASN A 279 22.33 8.85 -7.10
C ASN A 279 20.87 8.82 -6.65
N ALA A 280 20.65 8.76 -5.32
CA ALA A 280 19.32 8.66 -4.73
C ALA A 280 18.43 9.89 -5.03
N GLU A 281 19.03 11.07 -5.16
CA GLU A 281 18.32 12.30 -5.50
C GLU A 281 17.74 12.23 -6.92
N MET A 282 18.56 11.82 -7.91
CA MET A 282 18.10 11.66 -9.29
C MET A 282 17.04 10.57 -9.40
N ALA A 283 17.24 9.44 -8.71
CA ALA A 283 16.24 8.38 -8.65
C ALA A 283 14.90 8.86 -8.06
N GLY A 284 14.93 9.74 -7.06
CA GLY A 284 13.74 10.37 -6.50
C GLY A 284 13.02 11.28 -7.50
N TRP A 285 13.76 12.15 -8.20
CA TRP A 285 13.22 13.00 -9.25
C TRP A 285 12.60 12.21 -10.40
N MET A 286 13.20 11.08 -10.75
CA MET A 286 12.68 10.19 -11.80
C MET A 286 11.34 9.54 -11.43
N LEU A 287 10.94 9.46 -10.16
CA LEU A 287 9.60 9.02 -9.75
C LEU A 287 8.53 10.13 -9.80
N ALA A 288 8.92 11.39 -9.88
CA ALA A 288 7.98 12.51 -9.90
C ALA A 288 6.92 12.41 -11.02
N PRO A 289 7.22 11.97 -12.26
CA PRO A 289 6.23 11.81 -13.31
C PRO A 289 5.08 10.87 -12.96
N VAL A 290 5.34 9.80 -12.19
CA VAL A 290 4.30 8.87 -11.71
C VAL A 290 3.28 9.61 -10.84
N ALA A 291 3.76 10.41 -9.91
CA ALA A 291 2.90 11.13 -8.98
C ALA A 291 2.14 12.27 -9.66
N LEU A 292 2.83 13.07 -10.50
CA LEU A 292 2.22 14.17 -11.26
C LEU A 292 1.13 13.68 -12.20
N SER A 293 1.42 12.63 -12.98
CA SER A 293 0.46 12.05 -13.92
C SER A 293 -0.75 11.42 -13.19
N SER A 294 -0.53 10.84 -12.01
CA SER A 294 -1.62 10.34 -11.18
C SER A 294 -2.59 11.44 -10.75
N ILE A 295 -2.11 12.66 -10.48
CA ILE A 295 -2.96 13.82 -10.17
C ILE A 295 -3.67 14.30 -11.43
N VAL A 296 -2.94 14.46 -12.53
CA VAL A 296 -3.49 14.91 -13.81
C VAL A 296 -4.63 13.99 -14.27
N MET A 297 -4.58 12.69 -13.97
CA MET A 297 -5.63 11.74 -14.33
C MET A 297 -6.95 11.93 -13.57
N LYS A 298 -6.94 12.53 -12.36
CA LYS A 298 -8.12 12.63 -11.49
C LYS A 298 -9.35 13.27 -12.14
N PRO A 299 -9.26 14.44 -12.79
CA PRO A 299 -10.43 15.07 -13.44
C PRO A 299 -10.96 14.25 -14.63
N PHE A 300 -10.13 13.43 -15.27
CA PHE A 300 -10.53 12.61 -16.42
C PHE A 300 -11.17 11.29 -16.02
N THR A 301 -11.03 10.86 -14.77
CA THR A 301 -11.52 9.56 -14.30
C THR A 301 -13.03 9.42 -14.47
N ALA A 302 -13.82 10.40 -14.01
CA ALA A 302 -15.29 10.33 -14.11
C ALA A 302 -15.77 10.37 -15.56
N PRO A 303 -15.31 11.28 -16.44
CA PRO A 303 -15.66 11.24 -17.88
C PRO A 303 -15.35 9.90 -18.56
N ILE A 304 -14.21 9.30 -18.27
CA ILE A 304 -13.81 8.00 -18.83
C ILE A 304 -14.75 6.90 -18.35
N LEU A 305 -15.07 6.85 -17.05
CA LEU A 305 -15.99 5.86 -16.48
C LEU A 305 -17.42 5.99 -17.06
N VAL A 306 -17.88 7.22 -17.28
CA VAL A 306 -19.19 7.47 -17.91
C VAL A 306 -19.19 6.99 -19.36
N ARG A 307 -18.11 7.24 -20.11
CA ARG A 307 -18.04 6.92 -21.56
C ARG A 307 -17.85 5.43 -21.84
N PHE A 308 -16.98 4.75 -21.10
CA PHE A 308 -16.56 3.36 -21.35
C PHE A 308 -17.15 2.35 -20.36
N GLY A 309 -17.81 2.82 -19.28
CA GLY A 309 -18.29 2.00 -18.18
C GLY A 309 -17.14 1.46 -17.31
N TYR A 310 -17.49 0.87 -16.17
CA TYR A 310 -16.49 0.32 -15.23
C TYR A 310 -15.73 -0.86 -15.83
N LYS A 311 -16.44 -1.84 -16.40
CA LYS A 311 -15.80 -3.03 -16.99
C LYS A 311 -14.83 -2.67 -18.11
N GLY A 312 -15.27 -1.86 -19.09
CA GLY A 312 -14.44 -1.45 -20.23
C GLY A 312 -13.21 -0.67 -19.79
N THR A 313 -13.39 0.28 -18.88
CA THR A 313 -12.28 1.08 -18.33
C THR A 313 -11.27 0.21 -17.59
N LEU A 314 -11.73 -0.65 -16.68
CA LEU A 314 -10.85 -1.50 -15.87
C LEU A 314 -10.06 -2.49 -16.73
N LEU A 315 -10.68 -3.12 -17.74
CA LEU A 315 -9.99 -4.01 -18.67
C LEU A 315 -8.98 -3.26 -19.52
N GLY A 316 -9.34 -2.12 -20.10
CA GLY A 316 -8.43 -1.31 -20.91
C GLY A 316 -7.21 -0.82 -20.11
N VAL A 317 -7.43 -0.35 -18.88
CA VAL A 317 -6.34 0.11 -18.01
C VAL A 317 -5.48 -1.06 -17.53
N ALA A 318 -6.06 -2.25 -17.26
CA ALA A 318 -5.29 -3.44 -16.90
C ALA A 318 -4.33 -3.86 -18.02
N VAL A 319 -4.81 -3.86 -19.28
CA VAL A 319 -3.95 -4.11 -20.46
C VAL A 319 -2.85 -3.06 -20.56
N ALA A 320 -3.20 -1.77 -20.52
CA ALA A 320 -2.24 -0.68 -20.63
C ALA A 320 -1.18 -0.74 -19.52
N MET A 321 -1.60 -0.99 -18.28
CA MET A 321 -0.69 -1.08 -17.13
C MET A 321 0.27 -2.27 -17.26
N SER A 322 -0.24 -3.45 -17.67
CA SER A 322 0.60 -4.63 -17.90
C SER A 322 1.62 -4.39 -19.02
N ALA A 323 1.20 -3.71 -20.09
CA ALA A 323 2.10 -3.33 -21.18
C ALA A 323 3.18 -2.34 -20.72
N VAL A 324 2.83 -1.36 -19.90
CA VAL A 324 3.81 -0.41 -19.34
C VAL A 324 4.78 -1.12 -18.41
N VAL A 325 4.31 -2.02 -17.54
CA VAL A 325 5.20 -2.80 -16.66
C VAL A 325 6.12 -3.71 -17.48
N ALA A 326 5.59 -4.35 -18.54
CA ALA A 326 6.42 -5.12 -19.47
C ALA A 326 7.44 -4.22 -20.22
N ALA A 327 7.06 -3.00 -20.60
CA ALA A 327 7.95 -2.06 -21.27
C ALA A 327 9.10 -1.55 -20.38
N LEU A 328 8.95 -1.57 -19.05
CA LEU A 328 10.06 -1.29 -18.13
C LEU A 328 11.21 -2.28 -18.28
N SER A 329 10.95 -3.49 -18.79
CA SER A 329 12.00 -4.49 -19.09
C SER A 329 12.93 -4.09 -20.25
N LEU A 330 12.54 -3.10 -21.05
CA LEU A 330 13.34 -2.58 -22.16
C LEU A 330 14.33 -1.49 -21.72
N LEU A 331 14.29 -1.11 -20.44
CA LEU A 331 15.22 -0.11 -19.89
C LEU A 331 16.57 -0.75 -19.59
N ASP A 332 17.62 -0.06 -20.02
CA ASP A 332 19.02 -0.35 -19.74
C ASP A 332 19.76 0.94 -19.31
N SER A 333 21.03 0.81 -18.95
CA SER A 333 21.88 1.95 -18.55
C SER A 333 22.11 2.98 -19.68
N HIS A 334 21.82 2.65 -20.94
CA HIS A 334 21.94 3.53 -22.11
C HIS A 334 20.60 4.15 -22.52
N SER A 335 19.51 3.73 -21.90
CA SER A 335 18.17 4.21 -22.23
C SER A 335 18.02 5.71 -21.94
N SER A 336 17.33 6.42 -22.86
CA SER A 336 17.11 7.84 -22.67
C SER A 336 16.21 8.12 -21.46
N ILE A 337 16.54 9.15 -20.69
CA ILE A 337 15.72 9.62 -19.56
C ILE A 337 14.28 9.94 -20.03
N THR A 338 14.13 10.45 -21.26
CA THR A 338 12.81 10.75 -21.85
C THR A 338 11.96 9.49 -22.01
N PHE A 339 12.54 8.38 -22.43
CA PHE A 339 11.81 7.11 -22.56
C PHE A 339 11.34 6.59 -21.19
N TYR A 340 12.23 6.65 -20.19
CA TYR A 340 11.83 6.32 -18.82
C TYR A 340 10.69 7.22 -18.32
N MET A 341 10.80 8.55 -18.48
CA MET A 341 9.78 9.50 -18.03
C MET A 341 8.42 9.26 -18.70
N LEU A 342 8.41 8.85 -19.98
CA LEU A 342 7.20 8.46 -20.68
C LEU A 342 6.54 7.23 -20.02
N LEU A 343 7.32 6.18 -19.75
CA LEU A 343 6.81 4.98 -19.08
C LEU A 343 6.30 5.28 -17.67
N ALA A 344 7.03 6.08 -16.90
CA ALA A 344 6.64 6.52 -15.56
C ALA A 344 5.33 7.33 -15.58
N THR A 345 5.17 8.23 -16.57
CA THR A 345 3.93 8.99 -16.78
C THR A 345 2.77 8.07 -17.12
N CYS A 346 2.94 7.16 -18.07
CA CYS A 346 1.91 6.18 -18.44
C CYS A 346 1.52 5.29 -17.26
N PHE A 347 2.50 4.84 -16.46
CA PHE A 347 2.26 4.06 -15.27
C PHE A 347 1.38 4.83 -14.26
N GLY A 348 1.72 6.09 -13.97
CA GLY A 348 0.96 6.91 -13.04
C GLY A 348 -0.49 7.20 -13.49
N LEU A 349 -0.69 7.45 -14.80
CA LEU A 349 -2.05 7.58 -15.36
C LEU A 349 -2.87 6.30 -15.15
N CYS A 350 -2.30 5.15 -15.51
CA CYS A 350 -2.95 3.85 -15.33
C CYS A 350 -3.24 3.56 -13.86
N GLN A 351 -2.26 3.78 -12.97
CA GLN A 351 -2.39 3.55 -11.53
C GLN A 351 -3.52 4.38 -10.92
N SER A 352 -3.60 5.67 -11.26
CA SER A 352 -4.62 6.57 -10.72
C SER A 352 -6.03 6.19 -11.16
N LEU A 353 -6.21 5.87 -12.46
CA LEU A 353 -7.50 5.48 -13.02
C LEU A 353 -7.95 4.12 -12.47
N MET A 354 -7.04 3.12 -12.46
CA MET A 354 -7.31 1.80 -11.90
C MET A 354 -7.71 1.90 -10.42
N PHE A 355 -6.90 2.60 -9.61
CA PHE A 355 -7.15 2.76 -8.18
C PHE A 355 -8.54 3.35 -7.90
N THR A 356 -8.91 4.42 -8.59
CA THR A 356 -10.20 5.07 -8.37
C THR A 356 -11.36 4.19 -8.84
N ALA A 357 -11.28 3.64 -10.06
CA ALA A 357 -12.35 2.83 -10.62
C ALA A 357 -12.61 1.55 -9.82
N ILE A 358 -11.54 0.82 -9.44
CA ILE A 358 -11.69 -0.45 -8.72
C ILE A 358 -12.22 -0.24 -7.29
N ASN A 359 -11.78 0.83 -6.61
CA ASN A 359 -12.24 1.11 -5.25
C ASN A 359 -13.70 1.56 -5.21
N THR A 360 -14.11 2.42 -6.14
CA THR A 360 -15.51 2.87 -6.22
C THR A 360 -16.45 1.72 -6.60
N LEU A 361 -16.04 0.86 -7.54
CA LEU A 361 -16.81 -0.32 -7.89
C LEU A 361 -16.95 -1.29 -6.71
N THR A 362 -15.86 -1.54 -5.99
CA THR A 362 -15.83 -2.52 -4.89
C THR A 362 -16.86 -2.20 -3.80
N ILE A 363 -17.01 -0.92 -3.43
CA ILE A 363 -17.92 -0.52 -2.34
C ILE A 363 -19.27 0.00 -2.84
N GLY A 364 -19.43 0.20 -4.15
CA GLY A 364 -20.57 0.91 -4.72
C GLY A 364 -21.92 0.20 -4.52
N ASP A 365 -21.93 -1.13 -4.54
CA ASP A 365 -23.14 -1.94 -4.40
C ASP A 365 -23.43 -2.38 -2.96
N LEU A 366 -22.60 -1.95 -1.99
CA LEU A 366 -22.83 -2.25 -0.58
C LEU A 366 -23.93 -1.36 0.02
N SER A 367 -24.75 -1.94 0.87
CA SER A 367 -25.69 -1.17 1.67
C SER A 367 -24.98 -0.21 2.64
N ASN A 368 -25.67 0.82 3.13
CA ASN A 368 -25.10 1.77 4.10
C ASN A 368 -24.59 1.07 5.38
N GLU A 369 -25.24 -0.02 5.78
CA GLU A 369 -24.86 -0.82 6.95
C GLU A 369 -23.59 -1.62 6.69
N GLU A 370 -23.41 -2.13 5.47
CA GLU A 370 -22.28 -2.93 5.04
C GLU A 370 -21.07 -2.08 4.63
N ALA A 371 -21.29 -0.83 4.21
CA ALA A 371 -20.27 0.05 3.66
C ALA A 371 -19.08 0.27 4.62
N SER A 372 -19.33 0.35 5.94
CA SER A 372 -18.25 0.50 6.93
C SER A 372 -17.36 -0.73 7.00
N ALA A 373 -17.96 -1.93 7.09
CA ALA A 373 -17.23 -3.21 7.12
C ALA A 373 -16.51 -3.46 5.78
N GLY A 374 -17.18 -3.16 4.65
CA GLY A 374 -16.60 -3.26 3.31
C GLY A 374 -15.41 -2.33 3.11
N SER A 375 -15.48 -1.09 3.58
CA SER A 375 -14.38 -0.12 3.55
C SER A 375 -13.18 -0.58 4.39
N THR A 376 -13.44 -1.16 5.56
CA THR A 376 -12.39 -1.74 6.42
C THR A 376 -11.71 -2.90 5.71
N MET A 377 -12.47 -3.82 5.15
CA MET A 377 -11.98 -4.98 4.44
C MET A 377 -11.16 -4.61 3.19
N LEU A 378 -11.64 -3.60 2.44
CA LEU A 378 -10.90 -3.01 1.32
C LEU A 378 -9.56 -2.40 1.78
N SER A 379 -9.55 -1.67 2.89
CA SER A 379 -8.33 -1.08 3.45
C SER A 379 -7.32 -2.15 3.87
N VAL A 380 -7.79 -3.24 4.49
CA VAL A 380 -6.95 -4.39 4.85
C VAL A 380 -6.34 -5.02 3.59
N VAL A 381 -7.16 -5.32 2.57
CA VAL A 381 -6.66 -5.93 1.32
C VAL A 381 -5.68 -5.02 0.60
N GLN A 382 -5.88 -3.71 0.63
CA GLN A 382 -4.94 -2.76 0.05
C GLN A 382 -3.58 -2.81 0.77
N GLN A 383 -3.56 -2.81 2.10
CA GLN A 383 -2.31 -2.86 2.87
C GLN A 383 -1.60 -4.21 2.71
N VAL A 384 -2.36 -5.31 2.80
CA VAL A 384 -1.84 -6.66 2.54
C VAL A 384 -1.26 -6.75 1.13
N GLY A 385 -2.00 -6.21 0.15
CA GLY A 385 -1.58 -6.21 -1.24
C GLY A 385 -0.30 -5.41 -1.50
N ILE A 386 -0.05 -4.32 -0.75
CA ILE A 386 1.22 -3.58 -0.81
C ILE A 386 2.36 -4.48 -0.32
N GLY A 387 2.23 -5.08 0.87
CA GLY A 387 3.26 -5.95 1.43
C GLY A 387 3.55 -7.16 0.54
N ILE A 388 2.50 -7.89 0.11
CA ILE A 388 2.65 -9.04 -0.80
C ILE A 388 3.28 -8.61 -2.13
N GLY A 389 2.86 -7.46 -2.70
CA GLY A 389 3.38 -6.98 -3.98
C GLY A 389 4.87 -6.67 -3.94
N ILE A 390 5.35 -6.05 -2.85
CA ILE A 390 6.78 -5.78 -2.65
C ILE A 390 7.53 -7.10 -2.45
N ALA A 391 7.04 -7.99 -1.56
CA ALA A 391 7.67 -9.28 -1.29
C ALA A 391 7.76 -10.17 -2.55
N VAL A 392 6.69 -10.24 -3.35
CA VAL A 392 6.69 -10.98 -4.63
C VAL A 392 7.72 -10.38 -5.60
N ALA A 393 7.79 -9.06 -5.71
CA ALA A 393 8.76 -8.39 -6.56
C ALA A 393 10.22 -8.70 -6.14
N ALA A 394 10.49 -8.69 -4.83
CA ALA A 394 11.80 -9.00 -4.28
C ALA A 394 12.18 -10.48 -4.46
N VAL A 395 11.25 -11.43 -4.21
CA VAL A 395 11.46 -12.86 -4.45
C VAL A 395 11.83 -13.13 -5.92
N ILE A 396 11.07 -12.54 -6.85
CA ILE A 396 11.32 -12.71 -8.29
C ILE A 396 12.69 -12.13 -8.68
N LEU A 397 13.00 -10.92 -8.20
CA LEU A 397 14.31 -10.29 -8.46
C LEU A 397 15.45 -11.10 -7.85
N GLY A 398 15.30 -11.57 -6.61
CA GLY A 398 16.29 -12.42 -5.93
C GLY A 398 16.56 -13.71 -6.70
N ALA A 399 15.49 -14.36 -7.18
CA ALA A 399 15.60 -15.58 -7.99
C ALA A 399 16.36 -15.34 -9.33
N TYR A 400 16.05 -14.25 -10.04
CA TYR A 400 16.75 -13.92 -11.28
C TYR A 400 18.20 -13.48 -11.04
N ARG A 401 18.49 -12.74 -9.97
CA ARG A 401 19.86 -12.41 -9.59
C ARG A 401 20.71 -13.66 -9.33
N ALA A 402 20.16 -14.62 -8.62
CA ALA A 402 20.83 -15.90 -8.35
C ALA A 402 21.04 -16.72 -9.63
N ALA A 403 20.11 -16.67 -10.59
CA ALA A 403 20.16 -17.45 -11.83
C ALA A 403 21.02 -16.83 -12.94
N VAL A 404 20.97 -15.50 -13.10
CA VAL A 404 21.59 -14.76 -14.21
C VAL A 404 22.89 -14.10 -13.77
N GLY A 405 22.92 -13.44 -12.60
CA GLY A 405 24.09 -12.74 -12.06
C GLY A 405 23.72 -11.46 -11.32
N GLU A 406 24.68 -10.92 -10.58
CA GLU A 406 24.47 -9.84 -9.63
C GLU A 406 25.13 -8.51 -10.01
N THR A 407 25.85 -8.44 -11.13
CA THR A 407 26.64 -7.25 -11.51
C THR A 407 26.50 -6.90 -12.98
N GLY A 408 26.60 -5.60 -13.28
CA GLY A 408 26.64 -5.07 -14.64
C GLY A 408 25.41 -5.45 -15.47
N ALA A 409 25.61 -5.82 -16.73
CA ALA A 409 24.56 -6.18 -17.67
C ALA A 409 23.70 -7.39 -17.20
N LEU A 410 24.28 -8.30 -16.42
CA LEU A 410 23.53 -9.44 -15.87
C LEU A 410 22.50 -9.00 -14.82
N LEU A 411 22.84 -8.00 -14.01
CA LEU A 411 21.90 -7.40 -13.05
C LEU A 411 20.77 -6.66 -13.78
N GLU A 412 21.07 -5.93 -14.87
CA GLU A 412 20.05 -5.29 -15.70
C GLU A 412 19.08 -6.32 -16.28
N GLN A 413 19.59 -7.46 -16.77
CA GLN A 413 18.76 -8.57 -17.25
C GLN A 413 17.88 -9.16 -16.13
N ALA A 414 18.37 -9.27 -14.90
CA ALA A 414 17.58 -9.75 -13.76
C ALA A 414 16.40 -8.81 -13.49
N PHE A 415 16.57 -7.49 -13.56
CA PHE A 415 15.47 -6.52 -13.48
C PHE A 415 14.50 -6.65 -14.64
N SER A 416 15.01 -6.79 -15.89
CA SER A 416 14.18 -6.97 -17.09
C SER A 416 13.26 -8.18 -16.97
N TYR A 417 13.79 -9.33 -16.58
CA TYR A 417 13.00 -10.55 -16.37
C TYR A 417 12.02 -10.40 -15.20
N THR A 418 12.37 -9.64 -14.16
CA THR A 418 11.48 -9.33 -13.03
C THR A 418 10.27 -8.54 -13.50
N TYR A 419 10.44 -7.48 -14.29
CA TYR A 419 9.33 -6.70 -14.84
C TYR A 419 8.44 -7.52 -15.77
N LEU A 420 9.01 -8.36 -16.63
CA LEU A 420 8.24 -9.28 -17.48
C LEU A 420 7.42 -10.27 -16.65
N SER A 421 8.02 -10.84 -15.59
CA SER A 421 7.30 -11.75 -14.69
C SER A 421 6.19 -11.03 -13.95
N LEU A 422 6.41 -9.81 -13.45
CA LEU A 422 5.36 -9.01 -12.82
C LEU A 422 4.22 -8.68 -13.78
N ALA A 423 4.52 -8.37 -15.04
CA ALA A 423 3.51 -8.09 -16.04
C ALA A 423 2.54 -9.27 -16.26
N THR A 424 2.97 -10.53 -16.04
CA THR A 424 2.09 -11.71 -16.16
C THR A 424 0.96 -11.73 -15.14
N PHE A 425 1.13 -11.10 -13.96
CA PHE A 425 0.03 -10.94 -13.00
C PHE A 425 -1.11 -10.09 -13.56
N GLY A 426 -0.83 -9.26 -14.56
CA GLY A 426 -1.85 -8.56 -15.32
C GLY A 426 -2.84 -9.48 -16.02
N LEU A 427 -2.43 -10.68 -16.44
CA LEU A 427 -3.32 -11.68 -17.03
C LEU A 427 -4.34 -12.18 -16.00
N VAL A 428 -3.89 -12.40 -14.75
CA VAL A 428 -4.79 -12.78 -13.65
C VAL A 428 -5.76 -11.65 -13.33
N LEU A 429 -5.26 -10.40 -13.30
CA LEU A 429 -6.10 -9.21 -13.12
C LEU A 429 -7.15 -9.11 -14.22
N LEU A 430 -6.79 -9.28 -15.49
CA LEU A 430 -7.69 -9.27 -16.63
C LEU A 430 -8.75 -10.38 -16.52
N TRP A 431 -8.35 -11.59 -16.14
CA TRP A 431 -9.26 -12.72 -15.94
C TRP A 431 -10.29 -12.43 -14.84
N LEU A 432 -9.89 -11.81 -13.73
CA LEU A 432 -10.80 -11.40 -12.67
C LEU A 432 -11.78 -10.33 -13.15
N LEU A 433 -11.29 -9.29 -13.81
CA LEU A 433 -12.09 -8.18 -14.32
C LEU A 433 -13.04 -8.59 -15.45
N ALA A 434 -12.68 -9.60 -16.24
CA ALA A 434 -13.55 -10.15 -17.29
C ALA A 434 -14.85 -10.74 -16.73
N LYS A 435 -14.86 -11.18 -15.45
CA LYS A 435 -16.06 -11.71 -14.76
C LYS A 435 -17.10 -10.63 -14.44
N LEU A 436 -16.74 -9.34 -14.47
CA LEU A 436 -17.68 -8.25 -14.30
C LEU A 436 -18.75 -8.27 -15.40
N HIS A 437 -19.98 -7.89 -15.06
CA HIS A 437 -21.05 -7.68 -16.04
C HIS A 437 -20.94 -6.28 -16.67
N ALA A 438 -21.46 -6.10 -17.87
CA ALA A 438 -21.39 -4.82 -18.57
C ALA A 438 -22.12 -3.67 -17.84
N GLY A 439 -23.12 -4.01 -17.01
CA GLY A 439 -23.91 -3.06 -16.22
C GLY A 439 -23.36 -2.75 -14.84
N ASP A 440 -22.32 -3.47 -14.37
CA ASP A 440 -21.76 -3.30 -13.01
C ASP A 440 -21.26 -1.87 -12.82
N GLY A 441 -21.65 -1.24 -11.71
CA GLY A 441 -21.32 0.16 -11.40
C GLY A 441 -22.05 1.22 -12.23
N GLY A 442 -22.99 0.84 -13.12
CA GLY A 442 -23.70 1.78 -13.99
C GLY A 442 -24.50 2.85 -13.23
N HIS A 443 -25.02 2.52 -12.04
CA HIS A 443 -25.72 3.46 -11.16
C HIS A 443 -24.78 4.53 -10.55
N LEU A 444 -23.48 4.21 -10.41
CA LEU A 444 -22.47 5.14 -9.87
C LEU A 444 -22.14 6.26 -10.87
N ASN A 445 -22.44 6.07 -12.15
CA ASN A 445 -22.20 7.02 -13.23
C ASN A 445 -23.40 7.93 -13.51
N ARG A 446 -24.60 7.63 -13.00
CA ARG A 446 -25.76 8.51 -13.14
C ARG A 446 -25.59 9.69 -12.18
N LYS A 447 -25.49 10.91 -12.72
CA LYS A 447 -25.71 12.12 -11.94
C LYS A 447 -27.07 11.94 -11.24
N ALA A 448 -27.11 12.15 -9.92
CA ALA A 448 -28.38 12.37 -9.25
C ALA A 448 -29.05 13.55 -9.98
N THR A 449 -30.03 13.23 -10.83
CA THR A 449 -30.94 14.21 -11.45
C THR A 449 -31.85 14.78 -10.41
#